data_afd2b3099e35c726714bd092abbdd789
#
_entry.id   afd2b3099e35c726714bd092abbdd789
#
_cell.length_a   1.000
_cell.length_b   1.000
_cell.length_c   1.000
_cell.angle_alpha   90.00
_cell.angle_beta   90.00
_cell.angle_gamma   90.00
#
_symmetry.space_group_name_H-M   'P 1'
#
loop_
_entity.id
_entity.type
_entity.pdbx_description
1 polymer ?
#
loop_
_entity_poly.entity_id
_entity_poly.type
_entity_poly.pdbx_seq_one_letter_code
_entity_poly.pdbx_strand_id
1 'polypeptide(L)'
;MIIRDLQIDDIESLSELYYQFWNENSDIQKMKSKLTLLHNNEAYIFLCAIENEKLIGSVMGIVCEELYGDCRPFLVIENMVIDSTQRKKGIGKALFSELEKRAKERGCTQIILVTETDRKDACGFYESVGFHPTANRGYKKKI
;
A
#
# COMPACT_ATOMS: atom_id res chain seq x y z
N MET A 1 7.11 -14.49 9.32
CA MET A 1 6.40 -13.32 8.79
C MET A 1 5.05 -13.75 8.21
N ILE A 2 3.98 -13.05 8.54
CA ILE A 2 2.61 -13.28 8.04
C ILE A 2 2.13 -12.01 7.36
N ILE A 3 1.52 -12.13 6.17
CA ILE A 3 0.79 -11.04 5.51
C ILE A 3 -0.70 -11.28 5.73
N ARG A 4 -1.40 -10.28 6.26
CA ARG A 4 -2.84 -10.35 6.52
C ARG A 4 -3.51 -8.98 6.39
N ASP A 5 -4.84 -8.98 6.47
CA ASP A 5 -5.60 -7.74 6.56
C ASP A 5 -5.27 -6.99 7.85
N LEU A 6 -5.18 -5.66 7.72
CA LEU A 6 -4.99 -4.74 8.83
C LEU A 6 -6.21 -4.77 9.77
N GLN A 7 -5.98 -4.87 11.07
CA GLN A 7 -7.01 -4.88 12.09
C GLN A 7 -7.02 -3.55 12.88
N ILE A 8 -8.10 -3.27 13.59
CA ILE A 8 -8.21 -2.07 14.41
C ILE A 8 -7.12 -2.00 15.48
N ASP A 9 -6.74 -3.14 16.04
CA ASP A 9 -5.70 -3.24 17.06
C ASP A 9 -4.29 -2.95 16.52
N ASP A 10 -4.09 -3.00 15.20
CA ASP A 10 -2.81 -2.68 14.55
C ASP A 10 -2.58 -1.17 14.39
N ILE A 11 -3.60 -0.34 14.58
CA ILE A 11 -3.57 1.08 14.21
C ILE A 11 -2.49 1.86 14.97
N GLU A 12 -2.27 1.56 16.23
CA GLU A 12 -1.22 2.23 17.03
C GLU A 12 0.16 1.91 16.46
N SER A 13 0.46 0.64 16.20
CA SER A 13 1.71 0.22 15.56
C SER A 13 1.87 0.77 14.15
N LEU A 14 0.78 0.87 13.38
CA LEU A 14 0.80 1.48 12.06
C LEU A 14 1.10 2.99 12.14
N SER A 15 0.54 3.70 13.12
CA SER A 15 0.84 5.11 13.36
C SER A 15 2.32 5.34 13.67
N GLU A 16 2.94 4.48 14.48
CA GLU A 16 4.38 4.52 14.76
C GLU A 16 5.21 4.27 13.49
N LEU A 17 4.79 3.30 12.66
CA LEU A 17 5.45 3.02 11.38
C LEU A 17 5.34 4.20 10.42
N TYR A 18 4.21 4.86 10.35
CA TYR A 18 4.02 6.07 9.55
C TYR A 18 4.90 7.23 10.06
N TYR A 19 5.04 7.39 11.38
CA TYR A 19 5.93 8.39 11.95
C TYR A 19 7.38 8.19 11.52
N GLN A 20 7.89 6.96 11.48
CA GLN A 20 9.25 6.66 10.97
C GLN A 20 9.47 7.15 9.54
N PHE A 21 8.40 7.20 8.75
CA PHE A 21 8.46 7.50 7.32
C PHE A 21 8.25 8.98 7.00
N TRP A 22 7.22 9.59 7.61
CA TRP A 22 6.84 10.99 7.33
C TRP A 22 7.25 11.98 8.40
N ASN A 23 7.72 11.51 9.56
CA ASN A 23 8.02 12.34 10.74
C ASN A 23 6.84 13.25 11.14
N GLU A 24 5.63 12.75 11.00
CA GLU A 24 4.37 13.42 11.31
C GLU A 24 3.48 12.48 12.12
N ASN A 25 2.88 13.00 13.20
CA ASN A 25 1.98 12.23 14.05
C ASN A 25 0.64 12.03 13.37
N SER A 26 0.15 10.80 13.36
CA SER A 26 -1.20 10.47 12.90
C SER A 26 -2.22 10.60 14.04
N ASP A 27 -3.44 11.01 13.71
CA ASP A 27 -4.56 11.00 14.63
C ASP A 27 -5.13 9.56 14.73
N ILE A 28 -4.75 8.85 15.78
CA ILE A 28 -5.11 7.45 16.01
C ILE A 28 -6.63 7.24 16.03
N GLN A 29 -7.40 8.15 16.64
CA GLN A 29 -8.85 8.03 16.71
C GLN A 29 -9.50 8.18 15.33
N LYS A 30 -9.01 9.11 14.52
CA LYS A 30 -9.45 9.25 13.13
C LYS A 30 -9.04 8.06 12.27
N MET A 31 -7.84 7.51 12.47
CA MET A 31 -7.41 6.28 11.77
C MET A 31 -8.33 5.10 12.10
N LYS A 32 -8.63 4.85 13.39
CA LYS A 32 -9.55 3.80 13.83
C LYS A 32 -10.94 3.99 13.23
N SER A 33 -11.50 5.19 13.32
CA SER A 33 -12.81 5.50 12.75
C SER A 33 -12.84 5.32 11.22
N LYS A 34 -11.76 5.74 10.53
CA LYS A 34 -11.65 5.59 9.09
C LYS A 34 -11.52 4.12 8.68
N LEU A 35 -10.69 3.33 9.36
CA LEU A 35 -10.56 1.91 9.08
C LEU A 35 -11.90 1.18 9.31
N THR A 36 -12.62 1.48 10.39
CA THR A 36 -13.95 0.91 10.64
C THR A 36 -14.94 1.22 9.52
N LEU A 37 -14.94 2.47 9.04
CA LEU A 37 -15.81 2.89 7.93
C LEU A 37 -15.48 2.14 6.62
N LEU A 38 -14.19 1.91 6.37
CA LEU A 38 -13.71 1.33 5.10
C LEU A 38 -13.56 -0.19 5.13
N HIS A 39 -13.65 -0.81 6.30
CA HIS A 39 -13.38 -2.25 6.49
C HIS A 39 -14.26 -3.16 5.60
N ASN A 40 -15.51 -2.79 5.40
CA ASN A 40 -16.46 -3.53 4.56
C ASN A 40 -16.58 -2.96 3.14
N ASN A 41 -15.75 -2.01 2.77
CA ASN A 41 -15.74 -1.44 1.43
C ASN A 41 -14.74 -2.21 0.56
N GLU A 42 -15.27 -3.01 -0.36
CA GLU A 42 -14.47 -3.86 -1.26
C GLU A 42 -13.48 -3.08 -2.14
N ALA A 43 -13.68 -1.77 -2.31
CA ALA A 43 -12.73 -0.92 -3.02
C ALA A 43 -11.40 -0.72 -2.26
N TYR A 44 -11.33 -1.04 -0.97
CA TYR A 44 -10.13 -0.84 -0.18
C TYR A 44 -9.50 -2.18 0.25
N ILE A 45 -8.19 -2.25 0.14
CA ILE A 45 -7.37 -3.37 0.59
C ILE A 45 -6.31 -2.79 1.52
N PHE A 46 -6.37 -3.15 2.80
CA PHE A 46 -5.36 -2.77 3.79
C PHE A 46 -4.61 -4.02 4.23
N LEU A 47 -3.34 -4.12 3.86
CA LEU A 47 -2.49 -5.25 4.25
C LEU A 47 -1.41 -4.81 5.23
N CYS A 48 -1.06 -5.73 6.14
CA CYS A 48 0.09 -5.59 7.00
C CYS A 48 0.97 -6.85 7.01
N ALA A 49 2.25 -6.64 7.27
CA ALA A 49 3.23 -7.67 7.53
C ALA A 49 3.51 -7.74 9.02
N ILE A 50 3.32 -8.91 9.61
CA ILE A 50 3.53 -9.18 11.04
C ILE A 50 4.66 -10.18 11.21
N GLU A 51 5.61 -9.87 12.07
CA GLU A 51 6.68 -10.77 12.48
C GLU A 51 6.95 -10.62 13.98
N ASN A 52 7.01 -11.74 14.72
CA ASN A 52 7.16 -11.75 16.16
C ASN A 52 6.18 -10.78 16.88
N GLU A 53 4.90 -10.85 16.48
CA GLU A 53 3.80 -10.01 16.99
C GLU A 53 3.93 -8.51 16.73
N LYS A 54 4.93 -8.09 15.92
CA LYS A 54 5.13 -6.69 15.56
C LYS A 54 4.71 -6.43 14.12
N LEU A 55 4.07 -5.29 13.90
CA LEU A 55 3.78 -4.76 12.58
C LEU A 55 5.07 -4.17 12.00
N ILE A 56 5.56 -4.76 10.92
CA ILE A 56 6.84 -4.41 10.27
C ILE A 56 6.68 -3.83 8.88
N GLY A 57 5.48 -3.78 8.36
CA GLY A 57 5.17 -3.17 7.07
C GLY A 57 3.68 -3.09 6.82
N SER A 58 3.28 -2.20 5.93
CA SER A 58 1.89 -2.03 5.52
C SER A 58 1.80 -1.50 4.08
N VAL A 59 0.66 -1.75 3.43
CA VAL A 59 0.31 -1.17 2.13
C VAL A 59 -1.20 -1.00 2.03
N MET A 60 -1.63 0.08 1.39
CA MET A 60 -3.02 0.30 1.01
C MET A 60 -3.18 0.16 -0.51
N GLY A 61 -4.17 -0.61 -0.93
CA GLY A 61 -4.64 -0.68 -2.31
C GLY A 61 -6.04 -0.09 -2.42
N ILE A 62 -6.30 0.64 -3.50
CA ILE A 62 -7.62 1.20 -3.82
C ILE A 62 -8.02 0.67 -5.18
N VAL A 63 -9.10 -0.10 -5.23
CA VAL A 63 -9.71 -0.55 -6.48
C VAL A 63 -10.55 0.59 -7.05
N CYS A 64 -10.18 1.05 -8.22
CA CYS A 64 -10.88 2.11 -8.94
C CYS A 64 -11.71 1.49 -10.07
N GLU A 65 -13.01 1.72 -10.04
CA GLU A 65 -13.91 1.29 -11.10
C GLU A 65 -13.67 2.10 -12.39
N GLU A 66 -13.86 1.47 -13.53
CA GLU A 66 -13.67 2.06 -14.86
C GLU A 66 -14.96 1.92 -15.69
N LEU A 67 -15.26 2.95 -16.48
CA LEU A 67 -16.40 2.93 -17.41
C LEU A 67 -15.97 2.73 -18.88
N TYR A 68 -14.69 2.59 -19.11
CA TYR A 68 -14.12 2.39 -20.43
C TYR A 68 -14.03 0.91 -20.79
N GLY A 69 -14.26 0.60 -22.08
CA GLY A 69 -14.11 -0.75 -22.63
C GLY A 69 -15.03 -1.77 -21.93
N ASP A 70 -14.44 -2.81 -21.37
CA ASP A 70 -15.15 -3.87 -20.64
C ASP A 70 -15.45 -3.50 -19.17
N CYS A 71 -15.29 -2.23 -18.81
CA CYS A 71 -15.51 -1.72 -17.44
C CYS A 71 -14.69 -2.47 -16.38
N ARG A 72 -13.47 -2.88 -16.70
CA ARG A 72 -12.60 -3.61 -15.76
C ARG A 72 -11.83 -2.63 -14.87
N PRO A 73 -11.79 -2.87 -13.56
CA PRO A 73 -11.16 -1.97 -12.62
C PRO A 73 -9.63 -1.95 -12.74
N PHE A 74 -9.02 -1.01 -12.05
CA PHE A 74 -7.58 -0.95 -11.82
C PHE A 74 -7.27 -0.67 -10.35
N LEU A 75 -6.05 -0.96 -9.91
CA LEU A 75 -5.60 -0.74 -8.53
C LEU A 75 -4.67 0.46 -8.44
N VAL A 76 -4.87 1.29 -7.42
CA VAL A 76 -3.90 2.32 -7.00
C VAL A 76 -3.23 1.87 -5.71
N ILE A 77 -1.91 1.94 -5.64
CA ILE A 77 -1.14 1.69 -4.40
C ILE A 77 -0.87 3.01 -3.69
N GLU A 78 -1.15 3.04 -2.40
CA GLU A 78 -0.85 4.15 -1.50
C GLU A 78 -0.21 3.65 -0.19
N ASN A 79 0.54 4.51 0.46
CA ASN A 79 1.07 4.32 1.81
C ASN A 79 1.81 2.99 2.01
N MET A 80 2.63 2.57 1.04
CA MET A 80 3.48 1.41 1.21
C MET A 80 4.70 1.77 2.05
N VAL A 81 4.79 1.18 3.24
CA VAL A 81 5.84 1.46 4.22
C VAL A 81 6.39 0.17 4.83
N ILE A 82 7.69 0.17 5.09
CA ILE A 82 8.40 -0.94 5.74
C ILE A 82 9.25 -0.34 6.87
N ASP A 83 9.21 -0.97 8.04
CA ASP A 83 10.06 -0.60 9.17
C ASP A 83 11.51 -0.46 8.72
N SER A 84 12.14 0.65 9.10
CA SER A 84 13.48 1.03 8.65
C SER A 84 14.53 -0.03 9.00
N THR A 85 14.35 -0.74 10.11
CA THR A 85 15.25 -1.81 10.59
C THR A 85 15.03 -3.15 9.87
N GLN A 86 13.91 -3.29 9.14
CA GLN A 86 13.50 -4.52 8.48
C GLN A 86 13.58 -4.45 6.95
N ARG A 87 14.07 -3.35 6.40
CA ARG A 87 14.23 -3.19 4.94
C ARG A 87 15.18 -4.23 4.33
N LYS A 88 15.04 -4.45 3.03
CA LYS A 88 15.85 -5.40 2.23
C LYS A 88 15.71 -6.88 2.64
N LYS A 89 14.68 -7.23 3.42
CA LYS A 89 14.37 -8.62 3.84
C LYS A 89 13.19 -9.24 3.06
N GLY A 90 12.80 -8.65 1.94
CA GLY A 90 11.72 -9.18 1.10
C GLY A 90 10.30 -8.81 1.53
N ILE A 91 10.11 -8.05 2.62
CA ILE A 91 8.79 -7.70 3.17
C ILE A 91 7.96 -6.93 2.16
N GLY A 92 8.54 -5.91 1.52
CA GLY A 92 7.85 -5.13 0.48
C GLY A 92 7.38 -6.00 -0.67
N LYS A 93 8.22 -6.95 -1.11
CA LYS A 93 7.87 -7.89 -2.18
C LYS A 93 6.72 -8.82 -1.78
N ALA A 94 6.70 -9.29 -0.53
CA ALA A 94 5.63 -10.13 -0.02
C ALA A 94 4.29 -9.36 0.07
N LEU A 95 4.30 -8.13 0.60
CA LEU A 95 3.13 -7.25 0.63
C LEU A 95 2.61 -6.96 -0.79
N PHE A 96 3.51 -6.60 -1.70
CA PHE A 96 3.14 -6.33 -3.10
C PHE A 96 2.55 -7.58 -3.78
N SER A 97 3.17 -8.74 -3.60
CA SER A 97 2.69 -10.00 -4.20
C SER A 97 1.28 -10.36 -3.73
N GLU A 98 0.98 -10.21 -2.43
CA GLU A 98 -0.38 -10.46 -1.92
C GLU A 98 -1.37 -9.40 -2.43
N LEU A 99 -0.97 -8.13 -2.49
CA LEU A 99 -1.81 -7.07 -3.04
C LEU A 99 -2.11 -7.28 -4.53
N GLU A 100 -1.10 -7.65 -5.33
CA GLU A 100 -1.26 -7.98 -6.75
C GLU A 100 -2.19 -9.18 -6.97
N LYS A 101 -2.07 -10.22 -6.15
CA LYS A 101 -2.98 -11.37 -6.16
C LYS A 101 -4.42 -10.92 -5.92
N ARG A 102 -4.67 -10.12 -4.89
CA ARG A 102 -6.02 -9.61 -4.59
C ARG A 102 -6.56 -8.68 -5.67
N ALA A 103 -5.71 -7.89 -6.32
CA ALA A 103 -6.08 -7.08 -7.47
C ALA A 103 -6.54 -7.96 -8.65
N LYS A 104 -5.81 -9.03 -8.95
CA LYS A 104 -6.19 -10.01 -9.99
C LYS A 104 -7.52 -10.71 -9.68
N GLU A 105 -7.73 -11.12 -8.43
CA GLU A 105 -8.98 -11.73 -7.97
C GLU A 105 -10.19 -10.79 -8.16
N ARG A 106 -9.97 -9.46 -8.08
CA ARG A 106 -10.99 -8.42 -8.35
C ARG A 106 -11.08 -8.02 -9.83
N GLY A 107 -10.33 -8.66 -10.71
CA GLY A 107 -10.36 -8.39 -12.14
C GLY A 107 -9.62 -7.13 -12.57
N CYS A 108 -8.79 -6.53 -11.72
CA CYS A 108 -7.98 -5.37 -12.07
C CYS A 108 -7.06 -5.66 -13.25
N THR A 109 -6.97 -4.71 -14.19
CA THR A 109 -6.17 -4.85 -15.41
C THR A 109 -4.76 -4.30 -15.27
N GLN A 110 -4.55 -3.39 -14.30
CA GLN A 110 -3.27 -2.73 -14.07
C GLN A 110 -3.17 -2.24 -12.62
N ILE A 111 -1.94 -1.92 -12.21
CA ILE A 111 -1.64 -1.33 -10.92
C ILE A 111 -0.91 0.00 -11.18
N ILE A 112 -1.34 1.06 -10.52
CA ILE A 112 -0.79 2.41 -10.65
C ILE A 112 -0.27 2.86 -9.28
N LEU A 113 0.84 3.58 -9.27
CA LEU A 113 1.34 4.30 -8.10
C LEU A 113 2.08 5.57 -8.53
N VAL A 114 2.24 6.49 -7.61
CA VAL A 114 3.08 7.68 -7.76
C VAL A 114 4.07 7.71 -6.61
N THR A 115 5.35 7.91 -6.93
CA THR A 115 6.42 8.12 -5.94
C THR A 115 7.29 9.30 -6.38
N GLU A 116 7.98 9.92 -5.43
CA GLU A 116 8.92 11.00 -5.71
C GLU A 116 10.15 10.44 -6.47
N THR A 117 10.63 11.18 -7.46
CA THR A 117 11.74 10.75 -8.33
C THR A 117 13.09 10.68 -7.63
N ASP A 118 13.27 11.39 -6.53
CA ASP A 118 14.47 11.38 -5.70
C ASP A 118 14.53 10.20 -4.72
N ARG A 119 13.41 9.49 -4.52
CA ARG A 119 13.34 8.28 -3.72
C ARG A 119 13.84 7.05 -4.49
N LYS A 120 15.14 7.03 -4.76
CA LYS A 120 15.78 5.99 -5.60
C LYS A 120 15.55 4.56 -5.11
N ASP A 121 15.54 4.35 -3.78
CA ASP A 121 15.27 3.02 -3.20
C ASP A 121 13.85 2.54 -3.51
N ALA A 122 12.87 3.43 -3.46
CA ALA A 122 11.48 3.11 -3.80
C ALA A 122 11.33 2.86 -5.32
N CYS A 123 11.93 3.71 -6.15
CA CYS A 123 11.93 3.52 -7.60
C CYS A 123 12.53 2.15 -7.98
N GLY A 124 13.71 1.83 -7.47
CA GLY A 124 14.35 0.54 -7.73
C GLY A 124 13.54 -0.66 -7.21
N PHE A 125 12.84 -0.50 -6.08
CA PHE A 125 11.92 -1.52 -5.59
C PHE A 125 10.76 -1.76 -6.57
N TYR A 126 10.07 -0.70 -7.01
CA TYR A 126 8.94 -0.85 -7.93
C TYR A 126 9.36 -1.41 -9.30
N GLU A 127 10.50 -1.00 -9.80
CA GLU A 127 11.08 -1.62 -11.01
C GLU A 127 11.34 -3.12 -10.82
N SER A 128 11.85 -3.53 -9.66
CA SER A 128 12.13 -4.94 -9.33
C SER A 128 10.87 -5.82 -9.24
N VAL A 129 9.70 -5.22 -9.06
CA VAL A 129 8.41 -5.91 -9.04
C VAL A 129 7.59 -5.70 -10.32
N GLY A 130 8.19 -5.17 -11.37
CA GLY A 130 7.65 -5.17 -12.73
C GLY A 130 7.10 -3.83 -13.23
N PHE A 131 7.23 -2.73 -12.49
CA PHE A 131 6.86 -1.41 -13.00
C PHE A 131 7.91 -0.90 -13.99
N HIS A 132 7.45 -0.32 -15.10
CA HIS A 132 8.34 0.25 -16.10
C HIS A 132 8.63 1.74 -15.80
N PRO A 133 9.92 2.14 -15.65
CA PRO A 133 10.27 3.47 -15.14
C PRO A 133 9.94 4.63 -16.10
N THR A 134 9.81 4.36 -17.40
CA THR A 134 9.69 5.40 -18.44
C THR A 134 8.50 5.22 -19.39
N ALA A 135 7.74 4.14 -19.26
CA ALA A 135 6.60 3.86 -20.16
C ALA A 135 5.42 4.82 -19.96
N ASN A 136 5.29 5.37 -18.76
CA ASN A 136 4.20 6.26 -18.39
C ASN A 136 4.74 7.48 -17.64
N ARG A 137 3.98 8.57 -17.64
CA ARG A 137 4.27 9.76 -16.85
C ARG A 137 3.08 10.07 -15.94
N GLY A 138 3.32 10.08 -14.63
CA GLY A 138 2.36 10.51 -13.64
C GLY A 138 2.49 12.00 -13.30
N TYR A 139 1.38 12.63 -12.93
CA TYR A 139 1.33 14.00 -12.44
C TYR A 139 0.61 14.05 -11.10
N LYS A 140 1.15 14.82 -10.14
CA LYS A 140 0.56 15.04 -8.81
C LYS A 140 0.43 16.53 -8.55
N LYS A 141 -0.76 16.96 -8.15
CA LYS A 141 -1.02 18.35 -7.75
C LYS A 141 -1.59 18.37 -6.33
N LYS A 142 -0.96 19.11 -5.43
CA LYS A 142 -1.55 19.42 -4.12
C LYS A 142 -2.61 20.50 -4.26
N ILE A 143 -3.69 20.39 -3.51
CA ILE A 143 -4.80 21.35 -3.45
C ILE A 143 -4.94 21.88 -2.03
#